data_173792e0f83808cd5d21623a9027e6c2
#
_entry.id   173792e0f83808cd5d21623a9027e6c2
#
_cell.length_a   1.000
_cell.length_b   1.000
_cell.length_c   1.000
_cell.angle_alpha   90.00
_cell.angle_beta   90.00
_cell.angle_gamma   90.00
#
_symmetry.space_group_name_H-M   'P 1'
#
loop_
_entity.id
_entity.type
_entity.pdbx_description
1 polymer ?
#
loop_
_entity_poly.entity_id
_entity_poly.type
_entity_poly.pdbx_seq_one_letter_code
_entity_poly.pdbx_strand_id
1 'polypeptide(L)'
;MEHKVAIIVPVYNTGAAKLRVCIRSILRQTFKDFALVLVDDGSTDGSGAICDEYAKKDSRVTVIHQPNSGSVNARKAGIFSERAQRAEYICMCDSDDVMPKNALEKLVMTAEETQADCVCGNTIRMYRGITIPSRFVPPVFSDGKAKVYSNATILSDLYISCFGISNYPVSLCAKLYETKLITEASSYDPIVHFMGDALSVTLRVLPKTQQLAIIPDAVYHYRIGGGTSKFMPHMLDDFLALYRFKREMAREYPMPQNAEYLMAVEMKNVLLTWLEMCAVRGGYDKNALLQEAVRVCALPDIQYAVRQKDLLEKQPGGIRKAIQDRDVEEVCALVYERINAGKFRRFVKSVLK
;
A
#
# COMPACT_ATOMS: atom_id res chain seq x y z
N MET A 1 -2.44 -29.85 -2.46
CA MET A 1 -1.58 -28.64 -2.37
C MET A 1 -0.14 -29.10 -2.46
N GLU A 2 0.71 -28.38 -3.17
CA GLU A 2 2.10 -28.80 -3.45
C GLU A 2 3.09 -28.14 -2.46
N HIS A 3 2.71 -26.97 -1.91
CA HIS A 3 3.44 -26.23 -0.87
C HIS A 3 2.46 -25.58 0.11
N LYS A 4 2.93 -25.36 1.34
CA LYS A 4 2.13 -24.66 2.35
C LYS A 4 2.00 -23.16 2.04
N VAL A 5 3.07 -22.50 1.61
CA VAL A 5 3.10 -21.06 1.33
C VAL A 5 3.69 -20.77 -0.05
N ALA A 6 3.07 -19.89 -0.83
CA ALA A 6 3.70 -19.25 -1.96
C ALA A 6 4.05 -17.80 -1.62
N ILE A 7 5.31 -17.41 -1.85
CA ILE A 7 5.78 -16.04 -1.61
C ILE A 7 5.92 -15.34 -2.97
N ILE A 8 5.19 -14.25 -3.16
CA ILE A 8 5.19 -13.47 -4.40
C ILE A 8 6.07 -12.24 -4.25
N VAL A 9 7.03 -12.09 -5.15
CA VAL A 9 7.95 -10.94 -5.18
C VAL A 9 7.92 -10.29 -6.56
N PRO A 10 7.25 -9.13 -6.72
CA PRO A 10 7.35 -8.34 -7.93
C PRO A 10 8.73 -7.68 -8.01
N VAL A 11 9.37 -7.75 -9.17
CA VAL A 11 10.73 -7.25 -9.40
C VAL A 11 10.72 -6.31 -10.60
N TYR A 12 11.15 -5.06 -10.41
CA TYR A 12 11.39 -4.11 -11.49
C TYR A 12 12.52 -3.15 -11.14
N ASN A 13 13.64 -3.26 -11.85
CA ASN A 13 14.80 -2.39 -11.69
C ASN A 13 15.21 -2.17 -10.22
N THR A 14 15.25 -3.26 -9.43
CA THR A 14 15.48 -3.24 -7.98
C THR A 14 16.94 -2.95 -7.61
N GLY A 15 17.85 -3.28 -8.52
CA GLY A 15 19.29 -3.25 -8.30
C GLY A 15 19.81 -4.51 -7.58
N ALA A 16 20.95 -5.01 -8.07
CA ALA A 16 21.51 -6.32 -7.70
C ALA A 16 21.67 -6.52 -6.18
N ALA A 17 22.17 -5.51 -5.46
CA ALA A 17 22.45 -5.63 -4.03
C ALA A 17 21.19 -5.83 -3.20
N LYS A 18 20.13 -5.05 -3.47
CA LYS A 18 18.86 -5.13 -2.74
C LYS A 18 18.13 -6.43 -3.05
N LEU A 19 18.00 -6.77 -4.34
CA LEU A 19 17.31 -7.98 -4.79
C LEU A 19 17.94 -9.24 -4.20
N ARG A 20 19.27 -9.36 -4.23
CA ARG A 20 19.98 -10.51 -3.63
C ARG A 20 19.75 -10.61 -2.11
N VAL A 21 19.67 -9.47 -1.39
CA VAL A 21 19.37 -9.45 0.04
C VAL A 21 17.93 -9.92 0.29
N CYS A 22 16.97 -9.44 -0.48
CA CYS A 22 15.57 -9.86 -0.41
C CYS A 22 15.43 -11.37 -0.62
N ILE A 23 15.88 -11.90 -1.77
CA ILE A 23 15.77 -13.33 -2.12
C ILE A 23 16.45 -14.20 -1.05
N ARG A 24 17.65 -13.84 -0.60
CA ARG A 24 18.36 -14.60 0.45
C ARG A 24 17.60 -14.60 1.78
N SER A 25 16.92 -13.52 2.14
CA SER A 25 16.14 -13.44 3.36
C SER A 25 14.95 -14.41 3.34
N ILE A 26 14.35 -14.59 2.17
CA ILE A 26 13.24 -15.52 1.94
C ILE A 26 13.78 -16.97 1.94
N LEU A 27 14.82 -17.27 1.19
CA LEU A 27 15.37 -18.64 1.11
C LEU A 27 15.95 -19.14 2.45
N ARG A 28 16.28 -18.23 3.38
CA ARG A 28 16.79 -18.54 4.73
C ARG A 28 15.69 -18.65 5.78
N GLN A 29 14.41 -18.62 5.42
CA GLN A 29 13.32 -18.82 6.38
C GLN A 29 13.47 -20.16 7.14
N THR A 30 13.10 -20.17 8.44
CA THR A 30 13.07 -21.40 9.27
C THR A 30 12.02 -22.37 8.75
N PHE A 31 10.86 -21.88 8.39
CA PHE A 31 9.81 -22.64 7.70
C PHE A 31 10.27 -23.01 6.29
N LYS A 32 10.21 -24.30 5.89
CA LYS A 32 10.83 -24.79 4.65
C LYS A 32 9.84 -25.13 3.54
N ASP A 33 8.58 -25.39 3.88
CA ASP A 33 7.56 -25.77 2.90
C ASP A 33 6.94 -24.54 2.24
N PHE A 34 7.72 -23.91 1.37
CA PHE A 34 7.29 -22.76 0.58
C PHE A 34 7.84 -22.78 -0.85
N ALA A 35 7.10 -22.15 -1.74
CA ALA A 35 7.54 -21.75 -3.07
C ALA A 35 7.81 -20.24 -3.12
N LEU A 36 8.81 -19.82 -3.91
CA LEU A 36 9.12 -18.42 -4.18
C LEU A 36 8.86 -18.12 -5.66
N VAL A 37 7.93 -17.22 -5.93
CA VAL A 37 7.58 -16.75 -7.27
C VAL A 37 8.13 -15.34 -7.46
N LEU A 38 9.18 -15.20 -8.26
CA LEU A 38 9.75 -13.92 -8.66
C LEU A 38 9.09 -13.50 -9.97
N VAL A 39 8.46 -12.32 -9.99
CA VAL A 39 7.82 -11.77 -11.20
C VAL A 39 8.65 -10.60 -11.69
N ASP A 40 9.49 -10.86 -12.70
CA ASP A 40 10.28 -9.82 -13.36
C ASP A 40 9.41 -9.06 -14.36
N ASP A 41 9.06 -7.84 -13.99
CA ASP A 41 8.19 -6.94 -14.74
C ASP A 41 8.97 -6.11 -15.78
N GLY A 42 9.78 -6.80 -16.60
CA GLY A 42 10.54 -6.18 -17.69
C GLY A 42 11.72 -5.35 -17.20
N SER A 43 12.50 -5.85 -16.23
CA SER A 43 13.70 -5.17 -15.72
C SER A 43 14.78 -5.02 -16.79
N THR A 44 15.44 -3.85 -16.80
CA THR A 44 16.53 -3.49 -17.72
C THR A 44 17.88 -3.33 -17.02
N ASP A 45 17.94 -3.47 -15.69
CA ASP A 45 19.13 -3.26 -14.84
C ASP A 45 19.86 -4.57 -14.47
N GLY A 46 19.48 -5.70 -15.09
CA GLY A 46 20.01 -7.02 -14.76
C GLY A 46 19.29 -7.75 -13.62
N SER A 47 18.21 -7.19 -13.06
CA SER A 47 17.41 -7.85 -12.02
C SER A 47 16.81 -9.17 -12.51
N GLY A 48 16.31 -9.25 -13.76
CA GLY A 48 15.77 -10.47 -14.35
C GLY A 48 16.79 -11.60 -14.38
N ALA A 49 18.04 -11.34 -14.84
CA ALA A 49 19.11 -12.33 -14.84
C ALA A 49 19.47 -12.85 -13.43
N ILE A 50 19.33 -12.00 -12.40
CA ILE A 50 19.50 -12.42 -11.01
C ILE A 50 18.38 -13.37 -10.59
N CYS A 51 17.14 -13.11 -10.98
CA CYS A 51 16.03 -14.02 -10.71
C CYS A 51 16.29 -15.40 -11.29
N ASP A 52 16.74 -15.47 -12.56
CA ASP A 52 17.10 -16.72 -13.25
C ASP A 52 18.26 -17.45 -12.57
N GLU A 53 19.26 -16.71 -12.09
CA GLU A 53 20.37 -17.28 -11.33
C GLU A 53 19.87 -18.05 -10.09
N TYR A 54 18.91 -17.48 -9.36
CA TYR A 54 18.36 -18.13 -8.17
C TYR A 54 17.43 -19.31 -8.52
N ALA A 55 16.64 -19.22 -9.59
CA ALA A 55 15.81 -20.33 -10.06
C ALA A 55 16.64 -21.56 -10.47
N LYS A 56 17.81 -21.34 -11.07
CA LYS A 56 18.76 -22.43 -11.40
C LYS A 56 19.38 -23.09 -10.16
N LYS A 57 19.47 -22.38 -9.02
CA LYS A 57 20.16 -22.84 -7.81
C LYS A 57 19.24 -23.45 -6.76
N ASP A 58 17.96 -23.09 -6.77
CA ASP A 58 17.00 -23.52 -5.74
C ASP A 58 15.67 -23.87 -6.40
N SER A 59 15.25 -25.11 -6.31
CA SER A 59 14.03 -25.63 -6.94
C SER A 59 12.73 -25.02 -6.40
N ARG A 60 12.80 -24.35 -5.25
CA ARG A 60 11.65 -23.60 -4.69
C ARG A 60 11.38 -22.31 -5.46
N VAL A 61 12.35 -21.82 -6.24
CA VAL A 61 12.26 -20.53 -6.97
C VAL A 61 11.73 -20.76 -8.38
N THR A 62 10.70 -19.99 -8.72
CA THR A 62 10.14 -19.90 -10.09
C THR A 62 10.19 -18.45 -10.53
N VAL A 63 10.50 -18.20 -11.80
CA VAL A 63 10.52 -16.84 -12.39
C VAL A 63 9.43 -16.73 -13.44
N ILE A 64 8.74 -15.62 -13.43
CA ILE A 64 7.81 -15.18 -14.47
C ILE A 64 8.41 -13.90 -15.07
N HIS A 65 8.68 -13.90 -16.36
CA HIS A 65 9.07 -12.70 -17.10
C HIS A 65 7.88 -12.15 -17.85
N GLN A 66 7.63 -10.85 -17.72
CA GLN A 66 6.57 -10.16 -18.46
C GLN A 66 7.05 -8.79 -18.93
N PRO A 67 6.45 -8.21 -19.99
CA PRO A 67 6.62 -6.80 -20.30
C PRO A 67 6.20 -5.93 -19.14
N ASN A 68 6.89 -4.80 -18.91
CA ASN A 68 6.55 -3.90 -17.81
C ASN A 68 5.07 -3.48 -17.85
N SER A 69 4.35 -3.85 -16.83
CA SER A 69 2.93 -3.58 -16.68
C SER A 69 2.55 -3.03 -15.29
N GLY A 70 3.56 -2.75 -14.45
CA GLY A 70 3.43 -2.16 -13.13
C GLY A 70 3.24 -3.18 -12.01
N SER A 71 3.47 -2.71 -10.78
CA SER A 71 3.50 -3.54 -9.57
C SER A 71 2.20 -4.31 -9.33
N VAL A 72 1.06 -3.73 -9.67
CA VAL A 72 -0.26 -4.36 -9.51
C VAL A 72 -0.38 -5.59 -10.40
N ASN A 73 -0.05 -5.44 -11.69
CA ASN A 73 -0.09 -6.55 -12.65
C ASN A 73 0.96 -7.62 -12.35
N ALA A 74 2.15 -7.22 -11.92
CA ALA A 74 3.18 -8.17 -11.51
C ALA A 74 2.73 -9.00 -10.30
N ARG A 75 2.12 -8.39 -9.29
CA ARG A 75 1.53 -9.15 -8.17
C ARG A 75 0.40 -10.06 -8.62
N LYS A 76 -0.49 -9.57 -9.51
CA LYS A 76 -1.57 -10.37 -10.09
C LYS A 76 -1.01 -11.60 -10.81
N ALA A 77 0.00 -11.44 -11.69
CA ALA A 77 0.65 -12.55 -12.38
C ALA A 77 1.23 -13.59 -11.41
N GLY A 78 1.87 -13.14 -10.32
CA GLY A 78 2.39 -14.02 -9.27
C GLY A 78 1.30 -14.77 -8.52
N ILE A 79 0.23 -14.10 -8.10
CA ILE A 79 -0.91 -14.70 -7.38
C ILE A 79 -1.60 -15.76 -8.23
N PHE A 80 -1.82 -15.50 -9.52
CA PHE A 80 -2.50 -16.43 -10.43
C PHE A 80 -1.55 -17.44 -11.10
N SER A 81 -0.26 -17.46 -10.76
CA SER A 81 0.65 -18.47 -11.24
C SER A 81 0.25 -19.87 -10.75
N GLU A 82 0.50 -20.89 -11.57
CA GLU A 82 0.22 -22.28 -11.20
C GLU A 82 0.85 -22.65 -9.84
N ARG A 83 2.07 -22.17 -9.59
CA ARG A 83 2.82 -22.44 -8.35
C ARG A 83 2.12 -21.83 -7.13
N ALA A 84 1.60 -20.61 -7.24
CA ALA A 84 0.87 -19.95 -6.15
C ALA A 84 -0.51 -20.58 -5.92
N GLN A 85 -1.21 -20.95 -6.97
CA GLN A 85 -2.54 -21.55 -6.87
C GLN A 85 -2.54 -22.97 -6.26
N ARG A 86 -1.38 -23.62 -6.21
CA ARG A 86 -1.19 -24.91 -5.56
C ARG A 86 -0.78 -24.79 -4.08
N ALA A 87 -0.53 -23.59 -3.58
CA ALA A 87 -0.23 -23.35 -2.18
C ALA A 87 -1.50 -23.11 -1.35
N GLU A 88 -1.44 -23.42 -0.06
CA GLU A 88 -2.53 -23.15 0.88
C GLU A 88 -2.62 -21.65 1.21
N TYR A 89 -1.46 -21.00 1.37
CA TYR A 89 -1.35 -19.59 1.70
C TYR A 89 -0.49 -18.83 0.69
N ILE A 90 -0.76 -17.53 0.55
CA ILE A 90 0.07 -16.57 -0.19
C ILE A 90 0.60 -15.50 0.76
N CYS A 91 1.89 -15.18 0.63
CA CYS A 91 2.57 -14.08 1.29
C CYS A 91 3.19 -13.16 0.22
N MET A 92 3.25 -11.86 0.45
CA MET A 92 3.86 -10.90 -0.48
C MET A 92 5.06 -10.21 0.15
N CYS A 93 6.11 -10.01 -0.66
CA CYS A 93 7.30 -9.29 -0.26
C CYS A 93 7.77 -8.38 -1.40
N ASP A 94 8.08 -7.13 -1.12
CA ASP A 94 8.65 -6.22 -2.11
C ASP A 94 10.14 -6.54 -2.31
N SER A 95 10.62 -6.42 -3.55
CA SER A 95 11.95 -6.90 -3.97
C SER A 95 13.13 -6.15 -3.36
N ASP A 96 12.89 -5.01 -2.72
CA ASP A 96 13.92 -4.24 -2.01
C ASP A 96 13.83 -4.35 -0.47
N ASP A 97 12.92 -5.18 0.05
CA ASP A 97 12.68 -5.39 1.47
C ASP A 97 13.28 -6.71 2.00
N VAL A 98 13.07 -6.98 3.29
CA VAL A 98 13.68 -8.14 3.98
C VAL A 98 12.66 -8.83 4.87
N MET A 99 12.59 -10.15 4.81
CA MET A 99 11.82 -10.96 5.75
C MET A 99 12.72 -11.47 6.90
N PRO A 100 12.37 -11.24 8.18
CA PRO A 100 13.05 -11.86 9.33
C PRO A 100 13.06 -13.39 9.20
N LYS A 101 14.12 -14.05 9.71
CA LYS A 101 14.38 -15.48 9.52
C LYS A 101 13.22 -16.41 9.93
N ASN A 102 12.44 -16.02 10.91
CA ASN A 102 11.30 -16.80 11.45
C ASN A 102 9.93 -16.21 11.09
N ALA A 103 9.87 -15.33 10.10
CA ALA A 103 8.62 -14.64 9.74
C ALA A 103 7.53 -15.61 9.25
N LEU A 104 7.86 -16.48 8.30
CA LEU A 104 6.90 -17.46 7.79
C LEU A 104 6.42 -18.44 8.87
N GLU A 105 7.34 -18.95 9.70
CA GLU A 105 7.00 -19.84 10.79
C GLU A 105 5.96 -19.25 11.73
N LYS A 106 6.18 -17.99 12.16
CA LYS A 106 5.22 -17.28 13.02
C LYS A 106 3.87 -17.09 12.37
N LEU A 107 3.86 -16.66 11.10
CA LEU A 107 2.63 -16.43 10.37
C LEU A 107 1.83 -17.73 10.16
N VAL A 108 2.50 -18.82 9.75
CA VAL A 108 1.86 -20.12 9.51
C VAL A 108 1.34 -20.74 10.81
N MET A 109 2.17 -20.79 11.86
CA MET A 109 1.74 -21.30 13.17
C MET A 109 0.52 -20.54 13.69
N THR A 110 0.52 -19.21 13.59
CA THR A 110 -0.64 -18.40 14.00
C THR A 110 -1.89 -18.73 13.17
N ALA A 111 -1.76 -18.90 11.84
CA ALA A 111 -2.88 -19.27 10.99
C ALA A 111 -3.48 -20.62 11.40
N GLU A 112 -2.62 -21.61 11.65
CA GLU A 112 -3.03 -22.96 12.05
C GLU A 112 -3.66 -23.00 13.45
N GLU A 113 -3.06 -22.31 14.42
CA GLU A 113 -3.56 -22.26 15.81
C GLU A 113 -4.89 -21.54 15.93
N THR A 114 -5.07 -20.47 15.14
CA THR A 114 -6.27 -19.63 15.21
C THR A 114 -7.31 -19.96 14.14
N GLN A 115 -6.99 -20.81 13.16
CA GLN A 115 -7.83 -21.07 11.98
C GLN A 115 -8.15 -19.78 11.21
N ALA A 116 -7.20 -18.83 11.19
CA ALA A 116 -7.37 -17.54 10.54
C ALA A 116 -7.10 -17.66 9.03
N ASP A 117 -7.99 -17.12 8.22
CA ASP A 117 -7.84 -17.00 6.76
C ASP A 117 -6.95 -15.81 6.34
N CYS A 118 -6.64 -14.93 7.31
CA CYS A 118 -5.62 -13.89 7.16
C CYS A 118 -4.84 -13.71 8.47
N VAL A 119 -3.50 -13.65 8.40
CA VAL A 119 -2.65 -13.29 9.55
C VAL A 119 -1.86 -12.03 9.21
N CYS A 120 -1.83 -11.07 10.11
CA CYS A 120 -1.08 -9.83 9.97
C CYS A 120 -0.02 -9.69 11.07
N GLY A 121 1.24 -9.58 10.69
CA GLY A 121 2.33 -9.27 11.59
C GLY A 121 2.79 -7.81 11.49
N ASN A 122 3.64 -7.42 12.41
CA ASN A 122 4.17 -6.06 12.49
C ASN A 122 5.31 -5.83 11.48
N THR A 123 5.53 -4.56 11.14
CA THR A 123 6.59 -4.12 10.22
C THR A 123 7.56 -3.18 10.93
N ILE A 124 8.86 -3.42 10.78
CA ILE A 124 9.92 -2.52 11.25
C ILE A 124 10.54 -1.80 10.06
N ARG A 125 10.79 -0.49 10.20
CA ARG A 125 11.50 0.30 9.20
C ARG A 125 13.00 0.06 9.27
N MET A 126 13.64 0.00 8.10
CA MET A 126 15.07 -0.19 7.96
C MET A 126 15.68 0.89 7.05
N TYR A 127 16.80 1.47 7.49
CA TYR A 127 17.59 2.41 6.70
C TYR A 127 19.06 1.98 6.73
N ARG A 128 19.68 1.78 5.57
CA ARG A 128 21.07 1.33 5.41
C ARG A 128 21.43 0.08 6.25
N GLY A 129 20.49 -0.87 6.39
CA GLY A 129 20.68 -2.11 7.15
C GLY A 129 20.46 -1.99 8.67
N ILE A 130 20.15 -0.79 9.17
CA ILE A 130 19.85 -0.55 10.59
C ILE A 130 18.33 -0.41 10.75
N THR A 131 17.76 -1.10 11.72
CA THR A 131 16.35 -0.95 12.09
C THR A 131 16.11 0.39 12.77
N ILE A 132 15.07 1.09 12.34
CA ILE A 132 14.68 2.38 12.90
C ILE A 132 13.37 2.21 13.65
N PRO A 133 13.31 2.57 14.94
CA PRO A 133 12.05 2.57 15.68
C PRO A 133 10.98 3.39 14.95
N SER A 134 9.81 2.82 14.74
CA SER A 134 8.68 3.55 14.16
C SER A 134 8.17 4.56 15.19
N ARG A 135 8.00 5.83 14.79
CA ARG A 135 7.32 6.84 15.63
C ARG A 135 5.81 6.59 15.72
N PHE A 136 5.29 5.79 14.81
CA PHE A 136 3.88 5.42 14.77
C PHE A 136 3.77 3.90 14.68
N VAL A 137 3.11 3.34 15.67
CA VAL A 137 2.72 1.93 15.71
C VAL A 137 1.20 1.90 15.51
N PRO A 138 0.69 1.20 14.50
CA PRO A 138 -0.75 1.06 14.36
C PRO A 138 -1.41 0.57 15.65
N PRO A 139 -2.59 1.08 16.02
CA PRO A 139 -3.26 0.73 17.28
C PRO A 139 -3.44 -0.76 17.52
N VAL A 140 -3.60 -1.56 16.46
CA VAL A 140 -3.70 -3.03 16.54
C VAL A 140 -2.48 -3.71 17.17
N PHE A 141 -1.31 -3.06 17.18
CA PHE A 141 -0.06 -3.58 17.77
C PHE A 141 0.31 -2.91 19.10
N SER A 142 -0.47 -1.91 19.57
CA SER A 142 -0.04 -1.01 20.64
C SER A 142 0.12 -1.66 22.00
N ASP A 143 -0.62 -2.74 22.28
CA ASP A 143 -0.58 -3.48 23.55
C ASP A 143 0.38 -4.69 23.54
N GLY A 144 1.04 -4.94 22.42
CA GLY A 144 2.01 -6.03 22.26
C GLY A 144 1.43 -7.44 22.37
N LYS A 145 0.09 -7.61 22.25
CA LYS A 145 -0.60 -8.89 22.33
C LYS A 145 -1.10 -9.38 20.99
N ALA A 146 -1.12 -10.71 20.80
CA ALA A 146 -1.83 -11.30 19.68
C ALA A 146 -3.35 -11.16 19.86
N LYS A 147 -4.05 -10.94 18.75
CA LYS A 147 -5.51 -10.72 18.72
C LYS A 147 -6.13 -11.47 17.56
N VAL A 148 -7.35 -11.94 17.76
CA VAL A 148 -8.16 -12.55 16.71
C VAL A 148 -9.44 -11.74 16.54
N TYR A 149 -9.76 -11.40 15.30
CA TYR A 149 -10.92 -10.61 14.91
C TYR A 149 -11.84 -11.46 14.04
N SER A 150 -13.13 -11.54 14.41
CA SER A 150 -14.17 -12.08 13.54
C SER A 150 -14.52 -11.10 12.41
N ASN A 151 -15.19 -11.56 11.36
CA ASN A 151 -15.64 -10.71 10.27
C ASN A 151 -16.40 -9.46 10.78
N ALA A 152 -17.31 -9.62 11.73
CA ALA A 152 -18.06 -8.48 12.30
C ALA A 152 -17.14 -7.43 12.93
N THR A 153 -16.11 -7.85 13.70
CA THR A 153 -15.15 -6.94 14.32
C THR A 153 -14.14 -6.37 13.32
N ILE A 154 -13.82 -7.10 12.26
CA ILE A 154 -13.03 -6.55 11.14
C ILE A 154 -13.76 -5.38 10.50
N LEU A 155 -15.04 -5.55 10.21
CA LEU A 155 -15.86 -4.51 9.58
C LEU A 155 -16.08 -3.29 10.49
N SER A 156 -16.33 -3.49 11.79
CA SER A 156 -16.57 -2.39 12.72
C SER A 156 -15.29 -1.62 13.08
N ASP A 157 -14.16 -2.30 13.32
CA ASP A 157 -12.99 -1.71 13.98
C ASP A 157 -11.81 -1.48 13.04
N LEU A 158 -11.64 -2.33 12.03
CA LEU A 158 -10.45 -2.33 11.19
C LEU A 158 -10.69 -1.79 9.78
N TYR A 159 -11.87 -2.03 9.21
CA TYR A 159 -12.20 -1.62 7.85
C TYR A 159 -12.12 -0.11 7.63
N ILE A 160 -12.33 0.68 8.69
CA ILE A 160 -12.15 2.15 8.71
C ILE A 160 -10.73 2.56 8.27
N SER A 161 -9.74 1.67 8.37
CA SER A 161 -8.36 1.94 7.92
C SER A 161 -8.23 2.12 6.42
N CYS A 162 -9.18 1.57 5.66
CA CYS A 162 -9.28 1.78 4.22
C CYS A 162 -9.79 3.19 3.86
N PHE A 163 -10.29 3.94 4.83
CA PHE A 163 -10.92 5.26 4.65
C PHE A 163 -10.13 6.41 5.30
N GLY A 164 -8.88 6.17 5.70
CA GLY A 164 -7.96 7.22 6.16
C GLY A 164 -7.70 7.26 7.67
N ILE A 165 -8.21 6.29 8.44
CA ILE A 165 -7.86 6.11 9.86
C ILE A 165 -6.91 4.92 9.99
N SER A 166 -5.68 5.14 10.44
CA SER A 166 -4.64 4.12 10.49
C SER A 166 -4.75 3.19 11.71
N ASN A 167 -5.84 2.44 11.85
CA ASN A 167 -5.98 1.43 12.89
C ASN A 167 -5.27 0.12 12.54
N TYR A 168 -5.27 -0.23 11.24
CA TYR A 168 -4.72 -1.45 10.68
C TYR A 168 -3.86 -1.13 9.45
N PRO A 169 -2.70 -1.80 9.24
CA PRO A 169 -1.86 -1.56 8.08
C PRO A 169 -2.50 -2.08 6.79
N VAL A 170 -2.74 -1.20 5.82
CA VAL A 170 -3.37 -1.55 4.53
C VAL A 170 -2.37 -2.10 3.50
N SER A 171 -1.07 -2.20 3.81
CA SER A 171 -0.08 -2.82 2.92
C SER A 171 -0.35 -4.31 2.73
N LEU A 172 0.05 -4.88 1.61
CA LEU A 172 -0.07 -6.33 1.35
C LEU A 172 1.06 -7.14 1.99
N CYS A 173 2.18 -6.51 2.29
CA CYS A 173 3.33 -7.15 2.94
C CYS A 173 3.09 -7.33 4.45
N ALA A 174 3.91 -8.15 5.08
CA ALA A 174 3.78 -8.57 6.48
C ALA A 174 2.49 -9.38 6.77
N LYS A 175 1.91 -10.01 5.76
CA LYS A 175 0.68 -10.78 5.89
C LYS A 175 0.78 -12.14 5.23
N LEU A 176 0.02 -13.07 5.77
CA LEU A 176 -0.28 -14.37 5.20
C LEU A 176 -1.77 -14.40 4.87
N TYR A 177 -2.13 -14.81 3.67
CA TYR A 177 -3.52 -14.89 3.22
C TYR A 177 -3.81 -16.33 2.78
N GLU A 178 -4.96 -16.86 3.14
CA GLU A 178 -5.47 -18.04 2.45
C GLU A 178 -5.53 -17.79 0.95
N THR A 179 -5.05 -18.73 0.14
CA THR A 179 -4.94 -18.55 -1.32
C THR A 179 -6.28 -18.21 -1.96
N LYS A 180 -7.36 -18.87 -1.53
CA LYS A 180 -8.70 -18.59 -2.01
C LYS A 180 -9.12 -17.14 -1.73
N LEU A 181 -8.90 -16.65 -0.51
CA LEU A 181 -9.26 -15.28 -0.10
C LEU A 181 -8.59 -14.24 -0.98
N ILE A 182 -7.25 -14.32 -1.15
CA ILE A 182 -6.52 -13.31 -1.93
C ILE A 182 -6.77 -13.43 -3.43
N THR A 183 -6.99 -14.63 -3.94
CA THR A 183 -7.32 -14.87 -5.35
C THR A 183 -8.66 -14.25 -5.70
N GLU A 184 -9.70 -14.48 -4.90
CA GLU A 184 -11.02 -13.88 -5.11
C GLU A 184 -10.99 -12.34 -5.00
N ALA A 185 -10.18 -11.79 -4.09
CA ALA A 185 -10.00 -10.36 -3.96
C ALA A 185 -9.19 -9.75 -5.12
N SER A 186 -8.33 -10.53 -5.78
CA SER A 186 -7.43 -10.09 -6.86
C SER A 186 -7.95 -10.42 -8.27
N SER A 187 -9.15 -11.00 -8.39
CA SER A 187 -9.74 -11.47 -9.67
C SER A 187 -10.25 -10.35 -10.60
N TYR A 188 -9.87 -9.13 -10.37
CA TYR A 188 -10.34 -7.94 -11.10
C TYR A 188 -9.20 -7.20 -11.81
N ASP A 189 -9.57 -6.33 -12.73
CA ASP A 189 -8.60 -5.46 -13.39
C ASP A 189 -8.04 -4.41 -12.43
N PRO A 190 -6.75 -4.07 -12.54
CA PRO A 190 -6.15 -3.03 -11.75
C PRO A 190 -6.86 -1.69 -11.94
N ILE A 191 -7.29 -1.06 -10.85
CA ILE A 191 -7.94 0.24 -10.89
C ILE A 191 -6.95 1.40 -10.73
N VAL A 192 -5.70 1.10 -10.36
CA VAL A 192 -4.64 2.07 -10.12
C VAL A 192 -3.36 1.67 -10.83
N HIS A 193 -2.52 2.65 -11.17
CA HIS A 193 -1.22 2.41 -11.80
C HIS A 193 -0.14 2.05 -10.78
N PHE A 194 -0.12 2.76 -9.64
CA PHE A 194 0.91 2.59 -8.61
C PHE A 194 0.44 2.97 -7.21
N MET A 195 -0.16 4.16 -7.05
CA MET A 195 -0.55 4.64 -5.72
C MET A 195 -1.84 3.99 -5.24
N GLY A 196 -1.74 3.29 -4.09
CA GLY A 196 -2.91 2.65 -3.48
C GLY A 196 -3.22 1.26 -4.01
N ASP A 197 -2.27 0.61 -4.71
CA ASP A 197 -2.39 -0.78 -5.16
C ASP A 197 -2.74 -1.72 -4.00
N ALA A 198 -1.99 -1.65 -2.91
CA ALA A 198 -2.25 -2.43 -1.70
C ALA A 198 -3.62 -2.11 -1.08
N LEU A 199 -4.02 -0.83 -1.09
CA LEU A 199 -5.31 -0.41 -0.56
C LEU A 199 -6.47 -0.96 -1.40
N SER A 200 -6.35 -0.98 -2.73
CA SER A 200 -7.37 -1.51 -3.63
C SER A 200 -7.65 -3.00 -3.39
N VAL A 201 -6.62 -3.78 -3.08
CA VAL A 201 -6.75 -5.19 -2.69
C VAL A 201 -7.33 -5.32 -1.27
N THR A 202 -6.80 -4.55 -0.32
CA THR A 202 -7.24 -4.61 1.09
C THR A 202 -8.72 -4.24 1.25
N LEU A 203 -9.23 -3.28 0.45
CA LEU A 203 -10.65 -2.93 0.38
C LEU A 203 -11.55 -4.13 0.04
N ARG A 204 -11.05 -5.11 -0.71
CA ARG A 204 -11.79 -6.34 -1.07
C ARG A 204 -11.50 -7.51 -0.14
N VAL A 205 -10.29 -7.60 0.39
CA VAL A 205 -9.88 -8.70 1.27
C VAL A 205 -10.57 -8.60 2.63
N LEU A 206 -10.50 -7.43 3.30
CA LEU A 206 -11.01 -7.31 4.66
C LEU A 206 -12.49 -7.66 4.81
N PRO A 207 -13.42 -7.22 3.92
CA PRO A 207 -14.82 -7.59 4.06
C PRO A 207 -15.11 -9.09 3.86
N LYS A 208 -14.25 -9.80 3.11
CA LYS A 208 -14.38 -11.23 2.86
C LYS A 208 -13.69 -12.09 3.93
N THR A 209 -12.77 -11.51 4.70
CA THR A 209 -12.03 -12.20 5.76
C THR A 209 -12.97 -12.62 6.87
N GLN A 210 -13.04 -13.91 7.17
CA GLN A 210 -13.89 -14.43 8.25
C GLN A 210 -13.19 -14.36 9.60
N GLN A 211 -11.89 -14.65 9.61
CA GLN A 211 -11.07 -14.61 10.81
C GLN A 211 -9.68 -14.02 10.51
N LEU A 212 -9.37 -12.89 11.13
CA LEU A 212 -8.08 -12.21 11.04
C LEU A 212 -7.32 -12.36 12.34
N ALA A 213 -6.13 -12.97 12.30
CA ALA A 213 -5.22 -12.94 13.43
C ALA A 213 -4.17 -11.84 13.26
N ILE A 214 -3.86 -11.13 14.35
CA ILE A 214 -2.83 -10.08 14.39
C ILE A 214 -1.81 -10.44 15.44
N ILE A 215 -0.52 -10.47 15.07
CA ILE A 215 0.60 -10.74 15.98
C ILE A 215 1.51 -9.51 16.09
N PRO A 216 2.00 -9.17 17.30
CA PRO A 216 2.87 -8.01 17.51
C PRO A 216 4.27 -8.21 16.94
N ASP A 217 4.63 -9.43 16.59
CA ASP A 217 5.92 -9.82 16.06
C ASP A 217 6.24 -9.10 14.76
N ALA A 218 7.48 -8.60 14.66
CA ALA A 218 7.99 -8.05 13.43
C ALA A 218 8.31 -9.20 12.45
N VAL A 219 7.51 -9.31 11.41
CA VAL A 219 7.67 -10.31 10.33
C VAL A 219 8.16 -9.70 9.03
N TYR A 220 8.36 -8.39 9.00
CA TYR A 220 8.75 -7.66 7.81
C TYR A 220 9.63 -6.45 8.11
N HIS A 221 10.71 -6.27 7.37
CA HIS A 221 11.60 -5.13 7.45
C HIS A 221 11.48 -4.29 6.18
N TYR A 222 10.77 -3.16 6.30
CA TYR A 222 10.54 -2.21 5.22
C TYR A 222 11.73 -1.27 5.03
N ARG A 223 12.32 -1.25 3.83
CA ARG A 223 13.44 -0.36 3.48
C ARG A 223 12.94 1.03 3.08
N ILE A 224 13.40 2.06 3.80
CA ILE A 224 13.06 3.46 3.50
C ILE A 224 13.83 3.93 2.26
N GLY A 225 13.18 4.71 1.37
CA GLY A 225 13.80 5.36 0.21
C GLY A 225 13.40 4.77 -1.16
N GLY A 226 12.23 4.16 -1.25
CA GLY A 226 11.67 3.61 -2.48
C GLY A 226 11.06 4.64 -3.46
N GLY A 227 10.26 4.17 -4.42
CA GLY A 227 9.72 4.92 -5.57
C GLY A 227 8.84 6.13 -5.25
N THR A 228 8.21 6.17 -4.06
CA THR A 228 7.31 7.26 -3.63
C THR A 228 8.00 8.62 -3.38
N SER A 229 9.33 8.67 -3.47
CA SER A 229 10.10 9.92 -3.33
C SER A 229 10.19 10.76 -4.61
N LYS A 230 9.74 10.26 -5.77
CA LYS A 230 9.80 10.91 -7.08
C LYS A 230 8.47 11.60 -7.45
N PHE A 231 8.47 12.36 -8.55
CA PHE A 231 7.23 12.83 -9.18
C PHE A 231 6.45 11.62 -9.73
N MET A 232 5.17 11.56 -9.43
CA MET A 232 4.29 10.47 -9.82
C MET A 232 3.15 11.03 -10.69
N PRO A 233 3.26 10.93 -12.03
CA PRO A 233 2.32 11.58 -12.95
C PRO A 233 0.88 11.07 -12.84
N HIS A 234 0.69 9.81 -12.42
CA HIS A 234 -0.64 9.17 -12.28
C HIS A 234 -1.22 9.25 -10.87
N MET A 235 -0.55 9.94 -9.92
CA MET A 235 -1.00 9.97 -8.53
C MET A 235 -2.45 10.45 -8.37
N LEU A 236 -2.82 11.52 -9.05
CA LEU A 236 -4.18 12.06 -8.96
C LEU A 236 -5.21 11.06 -9.52
N ASP A 237 -4.92 10.48 -10.68
CA ASP A 237 -5.80 9.51 -11.34
C ASP A 237 -6.00 8.26 -10.48
N ASP A 238 -4.92 7.76 -9.85
CA ASP A 238 -4.95 6.63 -8.94
C ASP A 238 -5.86 6.91 -7.72
N PHE A 239 -5.74 8.09 -7.12
CA PHE A 239 -6.59 8.45 -5.98
C PHE A 239 -8.05 8.73 -6.36
N LEU A 240 -8.31 9.28 -7.54
CA LEU A 240 -9.67 9.41 -8.07
C LEU A 240 -10.30 8.04 -8.32
N ALA A 241 -9.54 7.11 -8.90
CA ALA A 241 -10.00 5.73 -9.10
C ALA A 241 -10.31 5.04 -7.77
N LEU A 242 -9.42 5.17 -6.76
CA LEU A 242 -9.66 4.66 -5.41
C LEU A 242 -10.89 5.28 -4.75
N TYR A 243 -11.11 6.58 -4.92
CA TYR A 243 -12.29 7.26 -4.36
C TYR A 243 -13.59 6.69 -4.94
N ARG A 244 -13.65 6.53 -6.26
CA ARG A 244 -14.80 5.91 -6.94
C ARG A 244 -15.00 4.47 -6.45
N PHE A 245 -13.92 3.71 -6.37
CA PHE A 245 -13.95 2.34 -5.90
C PHE A 245 -14.41 2.21 -4.44
N LYS A 246 -13.96 3.07 -3.53
CA LYS A 246 -14.47 3.11 -2.15
C LYS A 246 -15.99 3.33 -2.11
N ARG A 247 -16.51 4.17 -3.00
CA ARG A 247 -17.96 4.41 -3.11
C ARG A 247 -18.73 3.21 -3.70
N GLU A 248 -18.10 2.42 -4.56
CA GLU A 248 -18.66 1.14 -5.03
C GLU A 248 -18.72 0.13 -3.89
N MET A 249 -17.63 -0.04 -3.16
CA MET A 249 -17.57 -0.92 -1.98
C MET A 249 -18.59 -0.53 -0.91
N ALA A 250 -18.91 0.76 -0.79
CA ALA A 250 -19.95 1.25 0.12
C ALA A 250 -21.36 0.75 -0.20
N ARG A 251 -21.61 0.32 -1.42
CA ARG A 251 -22.91 -0.27 -1.82
C ARG A 251 -22.98 -1.76 -1.52
N GLU A 252 -21.82 -2.41 -1.46
CA GLU A 252 -21.68 -3.85 -1.31
C GLU A 252 -21.50 -4.27 0.16
N TYR A 253 -20.81 -3.44 0.95
CA TYR A 253 -20.48 -3.73 2.34
C TYR A 253 -20.88 -2.60 3.29
N PRO A 254 -21.19 -2.93 4.58
CA PRO A 254 -21.45 -1.92 5.58
C PRO A 254 -20.29 -0.95 5.71
N MET A 255 -20.57 0.34 5.60
CA MET A 255 -19.57 1.39 5.74
C MET A 255 -19.30 1.70 7.21
N PRO A 256 -18.01 1.87 7.59
CA PRO A 256 -17.67 2.40 8.89
C PRO A 256 -18.27 3.78 9.11
N GLN A 257 -18.60 4.09 10.36
CA GLN A 257 -19.09 5.42 10.74
C GLN A 257 -18.12 6.52 10.25
N ASN A 258 -18.64 7.61 9.72
CA ASN A 258 -17.87 8.73 9.15
C ASN A 258 -17.03 8.43 7.90
N ALA A 259 -17.17 7.28 7.24
CA ALA A 259 -16.38 6.95 6.06
C ALA A 259 -16.54 7.97 4.92
N GLU A 260 -17.76 8.47 4.67
CA GLU A 260 -17.98 9.51 3.64
C GLU A 260 -17.26 10.82 3.97
N TYR A 261 -17.29 11.25 5.23
CA TYR A 261 -16.52 12.41 5.68
C TYR A 261 -15.03 12.20 5.48
N LEU A 262 -14.50 11.05 5.85
CA LEU A 262 -13.08 10.71 5.71
C LEU A 262 -12.64 10.68 4.24
N MET A 263 -13.45 10.09 3.37
CA MET A 263 -13.21 10.09 1.92
C MET A 263 -13.20 11.52 1.35
N ALA A 264 -14.11 12.38 1.81
CA ALA A 264 -14.16 13.78 1.38
C ALA A 264 -12.92 14.57 1.85
N VAL A 265 -12.48 14.35 3.09
CA VAL A 265 -11.22 14.92 3.61
C VAL A 265 -10.02 14.41 2.83
N GLU A 266 -9.97 13.12 2.52
CA GLU A 266 -8.90 12.51 1.71
C GLU A 266 -8.83 13.17 0.33
N MET A 267 -9.95 13.29 -0.39
CA MET A 267 -9.98 13.90 -1.71
C MET A 267 -9.52 15.35 -1.73
N LYS A 268 -9.95 16.15 -0.75
CA LYS A 268 -9.45 17.51 -0.56
C LYS A 268 -7.92 17.51 -0.36
N ASN A 269 -7.40 16.63 0.48
CA ASN A 269 -5.96 16.56 0.77
C ASN A 269 -5.15 16.02 -0.42
N VAL A 270 -5.70 15.09 -1.19
CA VAL A 270 -5.11 14.56 -2.42
C VAL A 270 -4.92 15.67 -3.44
N LEU A 271 -5.94 16.51 -3.66
CA LEU A 271 -5.84 17.65 -4.56
C LEU A 271 -4.68 18.58 -4.16
N LEU A 272 -4.60 18.94 -2.88
CA LEU A 272 -3.52 19.79 -2.37
C LEU A 272 -2.14 19.15 -2.54
N THR A 273 -2.03 17.86 -2.21
CA THR A 273 -0.77 17.12 -2.35
C THR A 273 -0.35 16.98 -3.81
N TRP A 274 -1.30 16.82 -4.71
CA TRP A 274 -1.04 16.81 -6.16
C TRP A 274 -0.48 18.14 -6.62
N LEU A 275 -1.12 19.26 -6.30
CA LEU A 275 -0.64 20.60 -6.68
C LEU A 275 0.74 20.91 -6.04
N GLU A 276 0.96 20.55 -4.78
CA GLU A 276 2.29 20.64 -4.15
C GLU A 276 3.35 19.82 -4.91
N MET A 277 2.99 18.62 -5.34
CA MET A 277 3.90 17.74 -6.08
C MET A 277 4.20 18.31 -7.48
N CYS A 278 3.21 18.85 -8.18
CA CYS A 278 3.40 19.53 -9.45
C CYS A 278 4.38 20.72 -9.31
N ALA A 279 4.19 21.55 -8.29
CA ALA A 279 5.03 22.73 -8.04
C ALA A 279 6.46 22.37 -7.61
N VAL A 280 6.63 21.33 -6.77
CA VAL A 280 7.94 21.04 -6.14
C VAL A 280 8.76 20.03 -6.94
N ARG A 281 8.11 19.09 -7.63
CA ARG A 281 8.79 17.96 -8.30
C ARG A 281 8.44 17.85 -9.79
N GLY A 282 7.28 18.38 -10.22
CA GLY A 282 6.80 18.30 -11.58
C GLY A 282 7.36 19.38 -12.50
N GLY A 283 8.08 20.38 -11.96
CA GLY A 283 8.63 21.48 -12.73
C GLY A 283 7.58 22.50 -13.22
N TYR A 284 6.38 22.52 -12.61
CA TYR A 284 5.33 23.46 -12.99
C TYR A 284 5.69 24.87 -12.51
N ASP A 285 5.72 25.83 -13.42
CA ASP A 285 5.78 27.24 -13.09
C ASP A 285 4.42 27.74 -12.53
N LYS A 286 4.36 29.01 -12.17
CA LYS A 286 3.15 29.60 -11.59
C LYS A 286 1.93 29.51 -12.51
N ASN A 287 2.12 29.71 -13.83
CA ASN A 287 1.04 29.68 -14.81
C ASN A 287 0.55 28.26 -15.04
N ALA A 288 1.47 27.30 -15.21
CA ALA A 288 1.15 25.88 -15.35
C ALA A 288 0.43 25.33 -14.11
N LEU A 289 0.86 25.75 -12.91
CA LEU A 289 0.19 25.36 -11.66
C LEU A 289 -1.23 25.92 -11.56
N LEU A 290 -1.44 27.17 -11.99
CA LEU A 290 -2.76 27.79 -12.01
C LEU A 290 -3.70 27.06 -12.99
N GLN A 291 -3.23 26.75 -14.20
CA GLN A 291 -4.01 25.96 -15.16
C GLN A 291 -4.36 24.57 -14.63
N GLU A 292 -3.41 23.92 -13.97
CA GLU A 292 -3.66 22.63 -13.34
C GLU A 292 -4.68 22.74 -12.19
N ALA A 293 -4.61 23.79 -11.37
CA ALA A 293 -5.60 24.07 -10.34
C ALA A 293 -7.01 24.27 -10.92
N VAL A 294 -7.13 25.02 -12.05
CA VAL A 294 -8.41 25.13 -12.77
C VAL A 294 -8.94 23.76 -13.16
N ARG A 295 -8.09 22.93 -13.77
CA ARG A 295 -8.47 21.57 -14.20
C ARG A 295 -8.93 20.71 -13.04
N VAL A 296 -8.13 20.62 -11.98
CA VAL A 296 -8.41 19.67 -10.88
C VAL A 296 -9.56 20.13 -9.98
N CYS A 297 -9.71 21.42 -9.72
CA CYS A 297 -10.84 21.95 -8.96
C CYS A 297 -12.19 21.76 -9.70
N ALA A 298 -12.17 21.63 -11.03
CA ALA A 298 -13.37 21.40 -11.83
C ALA A 298 -13.78 19.91 -11.89
N LEU A 299 -12.94 18.97 -11.46
CA LEU A 299 -13.23 17.55 -11.52
C LEU A 299 -14.51 17.18 -10.74
N PRO A 300 -15.43 16.40 -11.34
CA PRO A 300 -16.71 16.03 -10.70
C PRO A 300 -16.53 15.38 -9.33
N ASP A 301 -15.57 14.45 -9.19
CA ASP A 301 -15.33 13.75 -7.92
C ASP A 301 -14.83 14.70 -6.83
N ILE A 302 -13.99 15.66 -7.18
CA ILE A 302 -13.50 16.70 -6.26
C ILE A 302 -14.67 17.59 -5.82
N GLN A 303 -15.47 18.07 -6.79
CA GLN A 303 -16.64 18.91 -6.48
C GLN A 303 -17.70 18.17 -5.66
N TYR A 304 -17.90 16.88 -5.91
CA TYR A 304 -18.77 16.06 -5.10
C TYR A 304 -18.24 15.91 -3.68
N ALA A 305 -16.95 15.60 -3.51
CA ALA A 305 -16.33 15.41 -2.20
C ALA A 305 -16.40 16.67 -1.33
N VAL A 306 -16.05 17.85 -1.87
CA VAL A 306 -16.02 19.11 -1.07
C VAL A 306 -17.42 19.64 -0.71
N ARG A 307 -18.48 19.07 -1.30
CA ARG A 307 -19.88 19.40 -1.02
C ARG A 307 -20.58 18.39 -0.10
N GLN A 308 -19.87 17.37 0.40
CA GLN A 308 -20.45 16.44 1.37
C GLN A 308 -20.89 17.18 2.64
N LYS A 309 -22.09 16.85 3.14
CA LYS A 309 -22.74 17.55 4.26
C LYS A 309 -21.83 17.66 5.48
N ASP A 310 -21.29 16.55 5.94
CA ASP A 310 -20.41 16.50 7.11
C ASP A 310 -19.13 17.33 6.92
N LEU A 311 -18.59 17.39 5.70
CA LEU A 311 -17.41 18.21 5.40
C LEU A 311 -17.78 19.70 5.39
N LEU A 312 -18.97 20.06 4.88
CA LEU A 312 -19.49 21.42 4.92
C LEU A 312 -19.68 21.91 6.36
N GLU A 313 -20.25 21.08 7.22
CA GLU A 313 -20.50 21.40 8.62
C GLU A 313 -19.20 21.54 9.44
N LYS A 314 -18.27 20.60 9.27
CA LYS A 314 -17.00 20.57 10.04
C LYS A 314 -15.93 21.50 9.50
N GLN A 315 -15.96 21.86 8.21
CA GLN A 315 -14.99 22.71 7.53
C GLN A 315 -15.70 23.72 6.59
N PRO A 316 -16.44 24.69 7.12
CA PRO A 316 -17.30 25.57 6.30
C PRO A 316 -16.53 26.54 5.40
N GLY A 317 -15.29 26.88 5.75
CA GLY A 317 -14.46 27.87 5.06
C GLY A 317 -13.13 27.33 4.54
N GLY A 318 -12.15 28.24 4.36
CA GLY A 318 -10.78 27.96 3.96
C GLY A 318 -10.69 27.22 2.65
N ILE A 319 -9.67 26.35 2.54
CA ILE A 319 -9.34 25.61 1.30
C ILE A 319 -10.52 24.80 0.73
N ARG A 320 -11.38 24.23 1.57
CA ARG A 320 -12.55 23.49 1.11
C ARG A 320 -13.49 24.42 0.33
N LYS A 321 -13.73 25.63 0.85
CA LYS A 321 -14.59 26.63 0.20
C LYS A 321 -13.95 27.14 -1.10
N ALA A 322 -12.66 27.47 -1.09
CA ALA A 322 -11.94 27.87 -2.29
C ALA A 322 -12.04 26.82 -3.42
N ILE A 323 -11.89 25.53 -3.09
CA ILE A 323 -12.06 24.44 -4.07
C ILE A 323 -13.51 24.39 -4.58
N GLN A 324 -14.51 24.47 -3.67
CA GLN A 324 -15.93 24.45 -4.01
C GLN A 324 -16.30 25.59 -4.97
N ASP A 325 -15.83 26.80 -4.69
CA ASP A 325 -16.13 28.01 -5.43
C ASP A 325 -15.21 28.15 -6.68
N ARG A 326 -14.24 27.24 -6.84
CA ARG A 326 -13.22 27.25 -7.89
C ARG A 326 -12.37 28.53 -7.87
N ASP A 327 -12.14 29.06 -6.68
CA ASP A 327 -11.20 30.15 -6.46
C ASP A 327 -9.76 29.61 -6.52
N VAL A 328 -9.26 29.47 -7.75
CA VAL A 328 -7.98 28.80 -8.01
C VAL A 328 -6.78 29.66 -7.56
N GLU A 329 -6.93 30.97 -7.47
CA GLU A 329 -5.90 31.86 -6.95
C GLU A 329 -5.68 31.59 -5.45
N GLU A 330 -6.78 31.53 -4.68
CA GLU A 330 -6.74 31.19 -3.26
C GLU A 330 -6.24 29.75 -3.06
N VAL A 331 -6.67 28.78 -3.87
CA VAL A 331 -6.14 27.39 -3.82
C VAL A 331 -4.63 27.38 -4.02
N CYS A 332 -4.11 28.08 -5.02
CA CYS A 332 -2.66 28.17 -5.28
C CYS A 332 -1.92 28.88 -4.14
N ALA A 333 -2.48 29.97 -3.59
CA ALA A 333 -1.89 30.67 -2.45
C ALA A 333 -1.72 29.73 -1.25
N LEU A 334 -2.76 28.99 -0.88
CA LEU A 334 -2.73 28.00 0.19
C LEU A 334 -1.76 26.82 -0.07
N VAL A 335 -1.61 26.40 -1.32
CA VAL A 335 -0.58 25.41 -1.72
C VAL A 335 0.82 25.95 -1.47
N TYR A 336 1.11 27.22 -1.86
CA TYR A 336 2.42 27.82 -1.59
C TYR A 336 2.70 28.04 -0.11
N GLU A 337 1.70 28.40 0.69
CA GLU A 337 1.83 28.47 2.16
C GLU A 337 2.22 27.12 2.76
N ARG A 338 1.58 26.01 2.34
CA ARG A 338 1.93 24.65 2.78
C ARG A 338 3.37 24.27 2.38
N ILE A 339 3.78 24.59 1.16
CA ILE A 339 5.15 24.34 0.68
C ILE A 339 6.17 25.09 1.55
N ASN A 340 5.90 26.37 1.85
CA ASN A 340 6.78 27.20 2.66
C ASN A 340 6.84 26.74 4.12
N ALA A 341 5.70 26.38 4.72
CA ALA A 341 5.65 25.77 6.05
C ALA A 341 6.43 24.44 6.11
N GLY A 342 6.38 23.64 5.06
CA GLY A 342 7.15 22.40 4.94
C GLY A 342 8.67 22.67 4.80
N LYS A 343 9.09 23.71 4.10
CA LYS A 343 10.50 24.16 4.02
C LYS A 343 11.00 24.65 5.37
N PHE A 344 10.20 25.45 6.08
CA PHE A 344 10.53 25.96 7.42
C PHE A 344 10.68 24.84 8.42
N ARG A 345 9.77 23.86 8.47
CA ARG A 345 9.88 22.67 9.34
C ARG A 345 11.15 21.85 9.06
N ARG A 346 11.56 21.72 7.81
CA ARG A 346 12.82 21.05 7.42
C ARG A 346 14.05 21.84 7.87
N PHE A 347 14.03 23.17 7.71
CA PHE A 347 15.07 24.07 8.18
C PHE A 347 15.23 23.99 9.71
N VAL A 348 14.14 24.12 10.48
CA VAL A 348 14.18 23.99 11.94
C VAL A 348 14.74 22.62 12.36
N LYS A 349 14.35 21.54 11.70
CA LYS A 349 14.91 20.19 11.97
C LYS A 349 16.40 20.06 11.63
N SER A 350 16.91 20.84 10.68
CA SER A 350 18.35 20.84 10.35
C SER A 350 19.19 21.68 11.32
N VAL A 351 18.62 22.68 11.94
CA VAL A 351 19.29 23.57 12.92
C VAL A 351 19.26 22.97 14.34
N LEU A 352 18.25 22.14 14.65
CA LEU A 352 18.11 21.46 15.96
C LEU A 352 18.78 20.08 16.01
N LYS A 353 19.54 19.71 14.99
CA LYS A 353 20.42 18.55 14.94
C LYS A 353 21.87 18.97 15.20
#